data_5740503fd311ffaecf385551fdc3e648
#
_entry.id   5740503fd311ffaecf385551fdc3e648
#
_cell.length_a   1.000
_cell.length_b   1.000
_cell.length_c   1.000
_cell.angle_alpha   90.00
_cell.angle_beta   90.00
_cell.angle_gamma   90.00
#
_symmetry.space_group_name_H-M   'P 1'
#
loop_
_entity.id
_entity.type
_entity.pdbx_description
1 polymer ?
#
loop_
_entity_poly.entity_id
_entity_poly.type
_entity_poly.pdbx_seq_one_letter_code
_entity_poly.pdbx_strand_id
1 'polypeptide(L)'
;QTCALPMMGFAVVPFAPGMMIIDVNIGLLFFLGMTSLAVYSVLLGGLASNNKYALLGGLRSAAQMVSYEVFMGLSLIGVVMMSGSFSLVDIVEAQTDVWFCFSQILGLIVFIIAGIAESHRLPFDLPEAEHELTAGFHTEYGGMKFAMFMLGEYLGLMLISCMIVTLFF
;
A
#
# COMPACT_ATOMS: atom_id res chain seq x y z
N GLN A 1 -5.52 -14.17 -0.43
CA GLN A 1 -4.46 -13.29 0.07
C GLN A 1 -4.64 -11.87 -0.45
N THR A 2 -4.85 -11.67 -1.74
CA THR A 2 -4.93 -10.35 -2.39
C THR A 2 -5.94 -9.39 -1.74
N CYS A 3 -7.13 -9.85 -1.35
CA CYS A 3 -8.14 -9.01 -0.68
C CYS A 3 -7.98 -8.98 0.84
N ALA A 4 -7.50 -10.07 1.45
CA ALA A 4 -7.43 -10.17 2.90
C ALA A 4 -6.39 -9.24 3.51
N LEU A 5 -5.24 -9.06 2.86
CA LEU A 5 -4.14 -8.24 3.37
C LEU A 5 -4.48 -6.75 3.45
N PRO A 6 -5.05 -6.09 2.40
CA PRO A 6 -5.52 -4.73 2.53
C PRO A 6 -6.63 -4.56 3.58
N MET A 7 -7.56 -5.53 3.69
CA MET A 7 -8.61 -5.48 4.72
C MET A 7 -8.02 -5.53 6.13
N MET A 8 -6.98 -6.33 6.38
CA MET A 8 -6.29 -6.35 7.67
C MET A 8 -5.59 -5.01 7.96
N GLY A 9 -5.08 -4.33 6.94
CA GLY A 9 -4.51 -2.99 7.09
C GLY A 9 -5.51 -1.97 7.63
N PHE A 10 -6.77 -2.05 7.22
CA PHE A 10 -7.83 -1.16 7.75
C PHE A 10 -8.11 -1.36 9.24
N ALA A 11 -7.76 -2.51 9.82
CA ALA A 11 -8.01 -2.77 11.25
C ALA A 11 -7.25 -1.82 12.17
N VAL A 12 -6.16 -1.24 11.71
CA VAL A 12 -5.27 -0.38 12.50
C VAL A 12 -5.55 1.11 12.24
N VAL A 13 -6.30 1.44 11.17
CA VAL A 13 -6.60 2.84 10.81
C VAL A 13 -7.62 3.42 11.77
N PRO A 14 -7.32 4.56 12.46
CA PRO A 14 -8.30 5.26 13.28
C PRO A 14 -9.24 6.08 12.38
N PHE A 15 -10.52 5.68 12.28
CA PHE A 15 -11.53 6.40 11.49
C PHE A 15 -12.16 7.57 12.26
N ALA A 16 -12.22 7.47 13.60
CA ALA A 16 -12.73 8.50 14.48
C ALA A 16 -12.19 8.27 15.90
N PRO A 17 -12.27 9.28 16.79
CA PRO A 17 -11.90 9.11 18.19
C PRO A 17 -12.67 7.94 18.83
N GLY A 18 -11.95 6.91 19.27
CA GLY A 18 -12.53 5.68 19.83
C GLY A 18 -13.15 4.71 18.79
N MET A 19 -13.08 5.00 17.50
CA MET A 19 -13.58 4.14 16.42
C MET A 19 -12.41 3.49 15.67
N MET A 20 -11.80 2.51 16.30
CA MET A 20 -10.71 1.69 15.79
C MET A 20 -10.98 0.23 16.13
N ILE A 21 -10.58 -0.69 15.25
CA ILE A 21 -10.80 -2.13 15.48
C ILE A 21 -9.74 -2.68 16.43
N ILE A 22 -8.49 -2.31 16.21
CA ILE A 22 -7.35 -2.79 16.99
C ILE A 22 -6.42 -1.61 17.29
N ASP A 23 -6.22 -1.31 18.57
CA ASP A 23 -5.21 -0.34 19.02
C ASP A 23 -3.89 -1.06 19.30
N VAL A 24 -2.89 -0.77 18.48
CA VAL A 24 -1.56 -1.38 18.58
C VAL A 24 -0.50 -0.30 18.60
N ASN A 25 0.37 -0.32 19.63
CA ASN A 25 1.48 0.64 19.76
C ASN A 25 2.45 0.66 18.55
N ILE A 26 2.41 -0.37 17.72
CA ILE A 26 3.22 -0.52 16.51
C ILE A 26 2.38 -0.52 15.23
N GLY A 27 1.27 0.23 15.22
CA GLY A 27 0.29 0.25 14.13
C GLY A 27 0.90 0.56 12.77
N LEU A 28 1.85 1.50 12.71
CA LEU A 28 2.54 1.86 11.49
C LEU A 28 3.40 0.71 10.92
N LEU A 29 4.10 -0.02 11.79
CA LEU A 29 4.88 -1.20 11.37
C LEU A 29 3.97 -2.35 10.92
N PHE A 30 2.82 -2.51 11.57
CA PHE A 30 1.82 -3.48 11.12
C PHE A 30 1.31 -3.16 9.71
N PHE A 31 1.01 -1.89 9.42
CA PHE A 31 0.64 -1.45 8.07
C PHE A 31 1.72 -1.81 7.04
N LEU A 32 2.99 -1.43 7.28
CA LEU A 32 4.10 -1.77 6.39
C LEU A 32 4.28 -3.28 6.22
N GLY A 33 4.12 -4.06 7.29
CA GLY A 33 4.17 -5.52 7.21
C GLY A 33 3.05 -6.12 6.36
N MET A 34 1.85 -5.54 6.35
CA MET A 34 0.75 -6.00 5.50
C MET A 34 0.97 -5.64 4.03
N THR A 35 1.54 -4.46 3.73
CA THR A 35 1.91 -4.09 2.35
C THR A 35 3.01 -4.98 1.81
N SER A 36 4.05 -5.27 2.60
CA SER A 36 5.11 -6.23 2.24
C SER A 36 4.56 -7.62 1.89
N LEU A 37 3.59 -8.11 2.65
CA LEU A 37 2.97 -9.42 2.37
C LEU A 37 2.11 -9.39 1.11
N ALA A 38 1.55 -8.24 0.73
CA ALA A 38 0.75 -8.09 -0.49
C ALA A 38 1.57 -8.38 -1.76
N VAL A 39 2.87 -8.08 -1.75
CA VAL A 39 3.79 -8.40 -2.86
C VAL A 39 3.76 -9.87 -3.23
N TYR A 40 3.74 -10.75 -2.21
CA TYR A 40 3.70 -12.20 -2.44
C TYR A 40 2.41 -12.67 -3.12
N SER A 41 1.29 -11.98 -2.92
CA SER A 41 0.02 -12.34 -3.55
C SER A 41 0.08 -12.19 -5.07
N VAL A 42 0.69 -11.12 -5.57
CA VAL A 42 0.88 -10.86 -6.99
C VAL A 42 1.91 -11.80 -7.61
N LEU A 43 3.04 -12.00 -6.91
CA LEU A 43 4.10 -12.91 -7.34
C LEU A 43 3.59 -14.35 -7.48
N LEU A 44 2.88 -14.85 -6.46
CA LEU A 44 2.30 -16.18 -6.47
C LEU A 44 1.19 -16.32 -7.52
N GLY A 45 0.41 -15.25 -7.75
CA GLY A 45 -0.58 -15.20 -8.82
C GLY A 45 0.06 -15.39 -10.19
N GLY A 46 1.13 -14.65 -10.50
CA GLY A 46 1.91 -14.80 -11.72
C GLY A 46 2.52 -16.19 -11.89
N LEU A 47 3.06 -16.75 -10.80
CA LEU A 47 3.64 -18.09 -10.81
C LEU A 47 2.59 -19.20 -11.02
N ALA A 48 1.42 -19.06 -10.39
CA ALA A 48 0.34 -20.05 -10.46
C ALA A 48 -0.35 -20.10 -11.82
N SER A 49 -0.25 -19.06 -12.64
CA SER A 49 -0.85 -19.02 -13.99
C SER A 49 -0.14 -19.94 -14.99
N ASN A 50 1.05 -20.45 -14.66
CA ASN A 50 1.88 -21.33 -15.52
C ASN A 50 2.15 -20.75 -16.92
N ASN A 51 2.14 -19.43 -17.04
CA ASN A 51 2.44 -18.68 -18.26
C ASN A 51 3.67 -17.81 -18.04
N LYS A 52 4.64 -17.88 -18.95
CA LYS A 52 5.89 -17.10 -18.85
C LYS A 52 5.67 -15.59 -18.86
N TYR A 53 4.66 -15.10 -19.60
CA TYR A 53 4.34 -13.67 -19.63
C TYR A 53 3.73 -13.19 -18.32
N ALA A 54 2.82 -13.99 -17.73
CA ALA A 54 2.22 -13.69 -16.44
C ALA A 54 3.26 -13.76 -15.30
N LEU A 55 4.21 -14.70 -15.38
CA LEU A 55 5.33 -14.76 -14.42
C LEU A 55 6.21 -13.52 -14.51
N LEU A 56 6.57 -13.08 -15.73
CA LEU A 56 7.34 -11.85 -15.93
C LEU A 56 6.59 -10.60 -15.42
N GLY A 57 5.28 -10.52 -15.68
CA GLY A 57 4.42 -9.46 -15.14
C GLY A 57 4.42 -9.45 -13.61
N GLY A 58 4.26 -10.62 -12.97
CA GLY A 58 4.31 -10.75 -11.51
C GLY A 58 5.66 -10.38 -10.92
N LEU A 59 6.79 -10.74 -11.57
CA LEU A 59 8.12 -10.34 -11.14
C LEU A 59 8.38 -8.84 -11.27
N ARG A 60 7.92 -8.22 -12.37
CA ARG A 60 8.01 -6.76 -12.55
C ARG A 60 7.20 -6.02 -11.47
N SER A 61 5.99 -6.48 -11.21
CA SER A 61 5.12 -5.93 -10.15
C SER A 61 5.77 -6.05 -8.78
N ALA A 62 6.27 -7.23 -8.42
CA ALA A 62 6.94 -7.46 -7.15
C ALA A 62 8.19 -6.57 -6.98
N ALA A 63 9.01 -6.44 -8.02
CA ALA A 63 10.19 -5.59 -7.99
C ALA A 63 9.82 -4.10 -7.81
N GLN A 64 8.76 -3.64 -8.46
CA GLN A 64 8.24 -2.29 -8.30
C GLN A 64 7.76 -2.06 -6.85
N MET A 65 6.87 -2.89 -6.34
CA MET A 65 6.31 -2.76 -4.99
C MET A 65 7.40 -2.73 -3.93
N VAL A 66 8.34 -3.68 -3.93
CA VAL A 66 9.46 -3.71 -2.97
C VAL A 66 10.33 -2.45 -3.04
N SER A 67 10.60 -1.94 -4.24
CA SER A 67 11.41 -0.73 -4.41
C SER A 67 10.72 0.50 -3.83
N TYR A 68 9.43 0.69 -4.11
CA TYR A 68 8.68 1.84 -3.62
C TYR A 68 8.29 1.74 -2.15
N GLU A 69 8.16 0.53 -1.60
CA GLU A 69 7.95 0.30 -0.18
C GLU A 69 9.09 0.87 0.68
N VAL A 70 10.34 0.75 0.22
CA VAL A 70 11.49 1.35 0.90
C VAL A 70 11.37 2.87 0.97
N PHE A 71 10.99 3.54 -0.14
CA PHE A 71 10.78 4.99 -0.15
C PHE A 71 9.59 5.40 0.72
N MET A 72 8.52 4.63 0.70
CA MET A 72 7.37 4.83 1.57
C MET A 72 7.76 4.73 3.04
N GLY A 73 8.49 3.70 3.43
CA GLY A 73 9.01 3.53 4.80
C GLY A 73 9.91 4.69 5.23
N LEU A 74 10.82 5.15 4.35
CA LEU A 74 11.70 6.30 4.66
C LEU A 74 10.91 7.59 4.87
N SER A 75 9.85 7.83 4.09
CA SER A 75 8.99 9.01 4.27
C SER A 75 8.26 9.01 5.60
N LEU A 76 7.86 7.81 6.07
CA LEU A 76 7.18 7.63 7.36
C LEU A 76 8.08 7.82 8.57
N ILE A 77 9.38 7.57 8.45
CA ILE A 77 10.34 7.84 9.54
C ILE A 77 10.31 9.31 9.94
N GLY A 78 10.16 10.24 8.99
CA GLY A 78 10.02 11.67 9.28
C GLY A 78 8.84 11.98 10.19
N VAL A 79 7.68 11.34 9.94
CA VAL A 79 6.47 11.48 10.75
C VAL A 79 6.68 10.88 12.14
N VAL A 80 7.27 9.68 12.23
CA VAL A 80 7.59 9.01 13.50
C VAL A 80 8.56 9.82 14.34
N MET A 81 9.56 10.44 13.73
CA MET A 81 10.52 11.30 14.45
C MET A 81 9.84 12.54 15.06
N MET A 82 8.78 13.05 14.44
CA MET A 82 8.04 14.20 14.97
C MET A 82 7.03 13.81 16.06
N SER A 83 6.31 12.68 15.88
CA SER A 83 5.34 12.19 16.86
C SER A 83 5.99 11.46 18.04
N GLY A 84 7.17 10.85 17.84
CA GLY A 84 7.85 10.04 18.85
C GLY A 84 7.23 8.67 19.10
N SER A 85 6.21 8.26 18.32
CA SER A 85 5.49 7.01 18.47
C SER A 85 5.22 6.32 17.13
N PHE A 86 5.05 4.98 17.17
CA PHE A 86 4.57 4.17 16.03
C PHE A 86 3.06 3.90 16.08
N SER A 87 2.37 4.36 17.13
CA SER A 87 0.92 4.27 17.24
C SER A 87 0.28 5.30 16.31
N LEU A 88 -0.70 4.87 15.51
CA LEU A 88 -1.43 5.78 14.63
C LEU A 88 -2.29 6.77 15.42
N VAL A 89 -2.77 6.39 16.60
CA VAL A 89 -3.54 7.28 17.47
C VAL A 89 -2.66 8.41 18.01
N ASP A 90 -1.48 8.10 18.53
CA ASP A 90 -0.54 9.08 19.04
C ASP A 90 -0.08 10.05 17.93
N ILE A 91 0.08 9.53 16.70
CA ILE A 91 0.44 10.36 15.55
C ILE A 91 -0.68 11.36 15.23
N VAL A 92 -1.94 10.95 15.27
CA VAL A 92 -3.09 11.84 15.06
C VAL A 92 -3.19 12.85 16.21
N GLU A 93 -3.02 12.43 17.46
CA GLU A 93 -3.02 13.34 18.61
C GLU A 93 -1.89 14.36 18.57
N ALA A 94 -0.71 13.97 18.07
CA ALA A 94 0.42 14.88 17.90
C ALA A 94 0.19 15.97 16.84
N GLN A 95 -0.84 15.84 16.00
CA GLN A 95 -1.18 16.80 14.94
C GLN A 95 -2.20 17.87 15.37
N THR A 96 -2.62 17.90 16.64
CA THR A 96 -3.62 18.85 17.13
C THR A 96 -3.23 20.31 16.98
N ASP A 97 -1.93 20.63 17.11
CA ASP A 97 -1.42 22.00 16.98
C ASP A 97 -1.07 22.37 15.55
N VAL A 98 -0.34 21.51 14.84
CA VAL A 98 0.13 21.74 13.47
C VAL A 98 0.07 20.43 12.67
N TRP A 99 -0.56 20.47 11.52
CA TRP A 99 -0.60 19.32 10.61
C TRP A 99 0.79 19.00 10.06
N PHE A 100 1.13 17.73 10.03
CA PHE A 100 2.44 17.28 9.52
C PHE A 100 2.63 17.53 8.03
N CYS A 101 1.56 17.79 7.29
CA CYS A 101 1.59 18.22 5.91
C CYS A 101 2.49 19.46 5.70
N PHE A 102 2.49 20.43 6.63
CA PHE A 102 3.31 21.64 6.52
C PHE A 102 4.76 21.43 6.94
N SER A 103 5.00 20.63 7.96
CA SER A 103 6.36 20.38 8.47
C SER A 103 7.10 19.32 7.66
N GLN A 104 6.39 18.37 7.02
CA GLN A 104 6.91 17.22 6.29
C GLN A 104 6.45 17.19 4.82
N ILE A 105 6.46 18.33 4.13
CA ILE A 105 6.01 18.46 2.73
C ILE A 105 6.76 17.46 1.82
N LEU A 106 8.07 17.32 1.99
CA LEU A 106 8.88 16.39 1.20
C LEU A 106 8.46 14.94 1.47
N GLY A 107 8.25 14.57 2.73
CA GLY A 107 7.79 13.25 3.13
C GLY A 107 6.41 12.93 2.53
N LEU A 108 5.49 13.89 2.56
CA LEU A 108 4.15 13.75 1.95
C LEU A 108 4.24 13.49 0.45
N ILE A 109 5.05 14.26 -0.29
CA ILE A 109 5.22 14.09 -1.74
C ILE A 109 5.77 12.70 -2.05
N VAL A 110 6.83 12.28 -1.34
CA VAL A 110 7.44 10.96 -1.54
C VAL A 110 6.45 9.85 -1.21
N PHE A 111 5.67 9.99 -0.12
CA PHE A 111 4.66 9.02 0.28
C PHE A 111 3.55 8.88 -0.77
N ILE A 112 3.05 9.99 -1.32
CA ILE A 112 2.02 9.98 -2.39
C ILE A 112 2.56 9.28 -3.63
N ILE A 113 3.77 9.63 -4.10
CA ILE A 113 4.37 9.01 -5.28
C ILE A 113 4.58 7.51 -5.07
N ALA A 114 5.10 7.11 -3.92
CA ALA A 114 5.30 5.71 -3.57
C ALA A 114 3.97 4.95 -3.48
N GLY A 115 2.93 5.56 -2.91
CA GLY A 115 1.60 4.96 -2.82
C GLY A 115 0.91 4.77 -4.17
N ILE A 116 1.07 5.71 -5.11
CA ILE A 116 0.58 5.56 -6.49
C ILE A 116 1.32 4.41 -7.18
N ALA A 117 2.62 4.29 -6.99
CA ALA A 117 3.43 3.24 -7.58
C ALA A 117 3.11 1.86 -7.01
N GLU A 118 2.78 1.77 -5.73
CA GLU A 118 2.38 0.52 -5.06
C GLU A 118 0.98 0.06 -5.51
N SER A 119 0.07 1.01 -5.79
CA SER A 119 -1.27 0.72 -6.29
C SER A 119 -1.33 0.47 -7.81
N HIS A 120 -0.20 0.34 -8.50
CA HIS A 120 -0.08 0.09 -9.95
C HIS A 120 -0.89 1.08 -10.81
N ARG A 121 -1.03 2.34 -10.37
CA ARG A 121 -1.76 3.36 -11.12
C ARG A 121 -0.83 4.18 -12.03
N LEU A 122 -1.40 4.73 -13.08
CA LEU A 122 -0.68 5.65 -13.97
C LEU A 122 -0.02 6.78 -13.15
N PRO A 123 1.26 7.08 -13.37
CA PRO A 123 2.15 6.66 -14.48
C PRO A 123 2.95 5.36 -14.23
N PHE A 124 2.73 4.63 -13.15
CA PHE A 124 3.52 3.45 -12.72
C PHE A 124 2.87 2.12 -13.09
N ASP A 125 2.15 2.05 -14.20
CA ASP A 125 1.39 0.88 -14.68
C ASP A 125 2.24 -0.05 -15.59
N LEU A 126 3.53 -0.19 -15.31
CA LEU A 126 4.44 -1.04 -16.07
C LEU A 126 4.15 -2.56 -15.95
N PRO A 127 3.65 -3.08 -14.82
CA PRO A 127 3.34 -4.50 -14.66
C PRO A 127 2.15 -4.97 -15.50
N GLU A 128 1.22 -4.08 -15.81
CA GLU A 128 -0.02 -4.35 -16.54
C GLU A 128 0.03 -3.87 -17.99
N ALA A 129 1.16 -3.32 -18.44
CA ALA A 129 1.33 -2.73 -19.76
C ALA A 129 0.86 -3.70 -20.86
N GLU A 130 -0.34 -3.46 -21.39
CA GLU A 130 -0.99 -4.27 -22.44
C GLU A 130 -0.13 -4.36 -23.71
N HIS A 131 0.69 -3.35 -23.96
CA HIS A 131 1.56 -3.28 -25.12
C HIS A 131 2.73 -4.26 -25.11
N GLU A 132 3.15 -4.73 -23.92
CA GLU A 132 4.32 -5.59 -23.77
C GLU A 132 3.98 -7.00 -23.25
N LEU A 133 3.03 -7.13 -22.31
CA LEU A 133 2.78 -8.35 -21.54
C LEU A 133 1.32 -8.86 -21.61
N THR A 134 0.53 -8.40 -22.56
CA THR A 134 -0.86 -8.87 -22.80
C THR A 134 -1.80 -8.85 -21.60
N ALA A 135 -1.71 -7.96 -20.65
CA ALA A 135 -2.41 -7.81 -19.38
C ALA A 135 -1.65 -8.30 -18.13
N GLY A 136 -0.35 -8.54 -18.24
CA GLY A 136 0.51 -8.80 -17.09
C GLY A 136 0.19 -10.10 -16.32
N PHE A 137 0.23 -10.03 -14.98
CA PHE A 137 0.11 -11.20 -14.11
C PHE A 137 -1.30 -11.81 -14.07
N HIS A 138 -2.34 -11.08 -14.48
CA HIS A 138 -3.73 -11.55 -14.46
C HIS A 138 -4.26 -12.01 -15.83
N THR A 139 -3.41 -12.18 -16.83
CA THR A 139 -3.76 -12.60 -18.19
C THR A 139 -4.60 -13.89 -18.24
N GLU A 140 -4.27 -14.86 -17.39
CA GLU A 140 -4.96 -16.17 -17.34
C GLU A 140 -6.16 -16.20 -16.38
N TYR A 141 -6.39 -15.10 -15.64
CA TYR A 141 -7.47 -15.02 -14.66
C TYR A 141 -8.71 -14.37 -15.28
N GLY A 142 -9.83 -15.11 -15.35
CA GLY A 142 -11.12 -14.62 -15.83
C GLY A 142 -12.20 -14.65 -14.75
N GLY A 143 -13.31 -13.94 -14.99
CA GLY A 143 -14.49 -13.94 -14.13
C GLY A 143 -14.21 -13.52 -12.69
N MET A 144 -14.66 -14.34 -11.73
CA MET A 144 -14.56 -14.03 -10.30
C MET A 144 -13.12 -13.90 -9.80
N LYS A 145 -12.18 -14.65 -10.36
CA LYS A 145 -10.77 -14.57 -9.96
C LYS A 145 -10.15 -13.21 -10.32
N PHE A 146 -10.44 -12.72 -11.51
CA PHE A 146 -10.03 -11.38 -11.95
C PHE A 146 -10.66 -10.30 -11.07
N ALA A 147 -11.96 -10.42 -10.78
CA ALA A 147 -12.67 -9.49 -9.90
C ALA A 147 -12.03 -9.41 -8.50
N MET A 148 -11.52 -10.52 -7.95
CA MET A 148 -10.85 -10.55 -6.66
C MET A 148 -9.48 -9.83 -6.70
N PHE A 149 -8.75 -9.88 -7.81
CA PHE A 149 -7.51 -9.09 -7.98
C PHE A 149 -7.83 -7.60 -8.02
N MET A 150 -8.79 -7.18 -8.84
CA MET A 150 -9.24 -5.78 -8.92
C MET A 150 -9.74 -5.26 -7.57
N LEU A 151 -10.55 -6.06 -6.85
CA LEU A 151 -11.02 -5.68 -5.53
C LEU A 151 -9.86 -5.45 -4.55
N GLY A 152 -8.84 -6.31 -4.56
CA GLY A 152 -7.65 -6.16 -3.72
C GLY A 152 -6.88 -4.89 -4.03
N GLU A 153 -6.73 -4.55 -5.29
CA GLU A 153 -6.05 -3.34 -5.76
C GLU A 153 -6.79 -2.07 -5.31
N TYR A 154 -8.12 -2.01 -5.51
CA TYR A 154 -8.92 -0.87 -5.04
C TYR A 154 -8.93 -0.72 -3.52
N LEU A 155 -8.96 -1.83 -2.77
CA LEU A 155 -8.84 -1.81 -1.31
C LEU A 155 -7.46 -1.28 -0.87
N GLY A 156 -6.39 -1.67 -1.56
CA GLY A 156 -5.05 -1.15 -1.31
C GLY A 156 -4.97 0.35 -1.53
N LEU A 157 -5.55 0.85 -2.62
CA LEU A 157 -5.61 2.29 -2.93
C LEU A 157 -6.39 3.06 -1.86
N MET A 158 -7.53 2.53 -1.43
CA MET A 158 -8.31 3.14 -0.33
C MET A 158 -7.50 3.17 0.97
N LEU A 159 -6.78 2.09 1.30
CA LEU A 159 -5.94 2.01 2.49
C LEU A 159 -4.83 3.06 2.47
N ILE A 160 -4.11 3.20 1.36
CA ILE A 160 -3.08 4.22 1.20
C ILE A 160 -3.67 5.63 1.34
N SER A 161 -4.84 5.88 0.75
CA SER A 161 -5.53 7.17 0.88
C SER A 161 -5.91 7.49 2.32
N CYS A 162 -6.41 6.52 3.08
CA CYS A 162 -6.67 6.66 4.51
C CYS A 162 -5.37 6.97 5.28
N MET A 163 -4.28 6.27 4.96
CA MET A 163 -2.99 6.51 5.61
C MET A 163 -2.42 7.90 5.32
N ILE A 164 -2.61 8.44 4.11
CA ILE A 164 -2.21 9.83 3.80
C ILE A 164 -2.93 10.80 4.73
N VAL A 165 -4.23 10.63 4.89
CA VAL A 165 -5.03 11.52 5.76
C VAL A 165 -4.60 11.38 7.22
N THR A 166 -4.50 10.17 7.75
CA THR A 166 -4.16 9.95 9.18
C THR A 166 -2.74 10.37 9.55
N LEU A 167 -1.79 10.33 8.62
CA LEU A 167 -0.37 10.61 8.90
C LEU A 167 0.04 12.07 8.66
N PHE A 168 -0.67 12.80 7.80
CA PHE A 168 -0.27 14.15 7.41
C PHE A 168 -1.32 15.22 7.66
N PHE A 169 -2.59 14.85 7.86
CA PHE A 169 -3.72 15.74 8.09
C PHE A 169 -4.48 15.39 9.36
#